data_37c9669da84f4d63017ebad42de16c0b
#
_entry.id   37c9669da84f4d63017ebad42de16c0b
#
_cell.length_a   1.000
_cell.length_b   1.000
_cell.length_c   1.000
_cell.angle_alpha   90.00
_cell.angle_beta   90.00
_cell.angle_gamma   90.00
#
_symmetry.space_group_name_H-M   'P 1'
#
loop_
_entity.id
_entity.type
_entity.pdbx_description
1 polymer ?
#
loop_
_entity_poly.entity_id
_entity_poly.type
_entity_poly.pdbx_seq_one_letter_code
_entity_poly.pdbx_strand_id
1 'polypeptide(L)' 'MTIYKIKYIPDIEEDYYLFLNDAIEAGKNYIDKIAMEEKDGWDSATITYAKNCLNDTLEFKGVVKIKAVNVHTHKGELK' A
#
# COMPACT_ATOMS: atom_id res chain seq x y z
N MET A 1 12.31 4.27 -15.00
CA MET A 1 12.19 3.25 -13.94
C MET A 1 10.91 3.45 -13.16
N THR A 2 10.19 2.39 -12.90
CA THR A 2 8.96 2.46 -12.13
C THR A 2 9.18 1.88 -10.75
N ILE A 3 8.75 2.61 -9.74
CA ILE A 3 8.72 2.12 -8.37
C ILE A 3 7.28 2.24 -7.87
N TYR A 4 7.01 1.61 -6.77
CA TYR A 4 5.66 1.59 -6.22
C TYR A 4 5.67 2.24 -4.85
N LYS A 5 4.90 3.33 -4.74
CA LYS A 5 4.74 4.04 -3.49
C LYS A 5 3.50 3.49 -2.79
N ILE A 6 3.66 3.11 -1.54
CA ILE A 6 2.53 2.74 -0.72
C ILE A 6 2.32 3.82 0.33
N LYS A 7 1.09 4.26 0.47
CA LYS A 7 0.72 5.28 1.44
C LYS A 7 -0.18 4.66 2.49
N TYR A 8 0.24 4.77 3.74
CA TYR A 8 -0.52 4.29 4.90
C TYR A 8 -1.30 5.48 5.44
N ILE A 9 -2.56 5.56 5.05
CA ILE A 9 -3.35 6.77 5.25
C ILE A 9 -3.53 7.14 6.72
N PRO A 10 -3.92 6.20 7.61
CA PRO A 10 -4.08 6.54 9.03
C PRO A 10 -2.81 7.02 9.71
N ASP A 11 -1.67 6.49 9.32
CA ASP A 11 -0.39 6.84 9.95
C ASP A 11 0.34 7.96 9.24
N ILE A 12 -0.16 8.37 8.10
CA ILE A 12 0.46 9.44 7.28
C ILE A 12 1.91 9.11 6.98
N GLU A 13 2.13 7.87 6.57
CA GLU A 13 3.46 7.37 6.22
C GLU A 13 3.47 6.82 4.82
N GLU A 14 4.65 6.77 4.22
CA GLU A 14 4.83 6.25 2.88
C GLU A 14 6.08 5.40 2.83
N ASP A 15 6.05 4.37 1.98
CA ASP A 15 7.20 3.54 1.67
C ASP A 15 7.29 3.35 0.17
N TYR A 16 8.45 2.92 -0.29
CA TYR A 16 8.68 2.69 -1.71
C TYR A 16 9.24 1.30 -1.93
N TYR A 17 8.75 0.65 -2.98
CA TYR A 17 9.17 -0.70 -3.34
C TYR A 17 9.48 -0.78 -4.82
N LEU A 18 10.46 -1.60 -5.18
CA LEU A 18 10.82 -1.82 -6.57
C LEU A 18 9.84 -2.74 -7.28
N PHE A 19 9.20 -3.63 -6.53
CA PHE A 19 8.29 -4.62 -7.10
C PHE A 19 6.89 -4.45 -6.55
N LEU A 20 5.91 -4.54 -7.45
CA LEU A 20 4.51 -4.40 -7.07
C LEU A 20 4.09 -5.42 -6.03
N ASN A 21 4.56 -6.67 -6.17
CA ASN A 21 4.19 -7.70 -5.21
C ASN A 21 4.66 -7.38 -3.80
N ASP A 22 5.83 -6.77 -3.67
CA ASP A 22 6.34 -6.37 -2.35
C ASP A 22 5.49 -5.26 -1.75
N ALA A 23 5.06 -4.32 -2.57
CA ALA A 23 4.18 -3.25 -2.10
C ALA A 23 2.84 -3.81 -1.66
N ILE A 24 2.28 -4.74 -2.43
CA ILE A 24 1.01 -5.39 -2.08
C ILE A 24 1.15 -6.15 -0.77
N GLU A 25 2.25 -6.88 -0.60
CA GLU A 25 2.49 -7.62 0.63
C GLU A 25 2.59 -6.70 1.84
N ALA A 26 3.30 -5.58 1.68
CA ALA A 26 3.40 -4.57 2.73
C ALA A 26 2.03 -4.01 3.09
N GLY A 27 1.20 -3.77 2.08
CA GLY A 27 -0.16 -3.30 2.30
C GLY A 27 -1.02 -4.29 3.03
N LYS A 28 -0.89 -5.58 2.69
CA LYS A 28 -1.64 -6.63 3.38
C LYS A 28 -1.21 -6.75 4.83
N ASN A 29 0.09 -6.64 5.09
CA ASN A 29 0.60 -6.66 6.46
C ASN A 29 0.08 -5.48 7.26
N TYR A 30 -0.01 -4.33 6.63
CA TYR A 30 -0.57 -3.15 7.29
C TYR A 30 -2.05 -3.33 7.61
N ILE A 31 -2.80 -3.95 6.71
CA ILE A 31 -4.21 -4.26 6.97
C ILE A 31 -4.34 -5.18 8.19
N ASP A 32 -3.48 -6.20 8.28
CA ASP A 32 -3.48 -7.08 9.45
C ASP A 32 -3.16 -6.31 10.74
N LYS A 33 -2.20 -5.41 10.67
CA LYS A 33 -1.82 -4.60 11.83
C LYS A 33 -2.98 -3.73 12.31
N ILE A 34 -3.63 -3.03 11.38
CA ILE A 34 -4.77 -2.17 11.71
C ILE A 34 -5.91 -3.00 12.29
N ALA A 35 -6.17 -4.16 11.70
CA ALA A 35 -7.24 -5.04 12.17
C ALA A 35 -6.99 -5.51 13.59
N MET A 36 -5.73 -5.77 13.94
CA MET A 36 -5.38 -6.18 15.30
C MET A 36 -5.51 -5.05 16.31
N GLU A 37 -5.23 -3.83 15.87
CA GLU A 37 -5.26 -2.67 16.74
C GLU A 37 -6.67 -2.17 17.03
N GLU A 38 -7.61 -2.49 16.16
CA GLU A 38 -9.00 -2.06 16.33
C GLU A 38 -9.72 -2.98 17.30
N LYS A 39 -10.14 -2.41 18.40
CA LYS A 39 -10.79 -3.20 19.44
C LYS A 39 -12.14 -3.77 19.03
N ASP A 40 -12.87 -3.01 18.27
CA ASP A 40 -14.17 -3.45 17.77
C ASP A 40 -14.04 -4.31 16.55
N GLY A 41 -12.81 -4.55 16.22
CA GLY A 41 -12.42 -5.62 15.35
C GLY A 41 -12.92 -5.57 13.93
N TRP A 42 -12.01 -5.73 13.01
CA TRP A 42 -12.40 -6.15 11.69
C TRP A 42 -12.57 -7.66 11.76
N ASP A 43 -13.70 -8.17 11.31
CA ASP A 43 -13.86 -9.62 11.23
C ASP A 43 -13.08 -10.16 10.05
N SER A 44 -13.02 -11.49 9.95
CA SER A 44 -12.28 -12.15 8.88
C SER A 44 -12.75 -11.74 7.51
N ALA A 45 -14.05 -11.55 7.35
CA ALA A 45 -14.62 -11.16 6.08
C ALA A 45 -14.14 -9.77 5.67
N THR A 46 -14.08 -8.83 6.61
CA THR A 46 -13.61 -7.48 6.34
C THR A 46 -12.13 -7.49 5.96
N ILE A 47 -11.32 -8.26 6.69
CA ILE A 47 -9.89 -8.37 6.41
C ILE A 47 -9.67 -8.95 5.00
N THR A 48 -10.39 -10.01 4.67
CA THR A 48 -10.29 -10.62 3.35
C THR A 48 -10.72 -9.65 2.26
N TYR A 49 -11.81 -8.93 2.49
CA TYR A 49 -12.29 -7.94 1.55
C TYR A 49 -11.24 -6.85 1.31
N ALA A 50 -10.64 -6.35 2.39
CA ALA A 50 -9.63 -5.30 2.28
C ALA A 50 -8.42 -5.77 1.47
N LYS A 51 -7.96 -6.99 1.72
CA LYS A 51 -6.83 -7.55 0.99
C LYS A 51 -7.16 -7.76 -0.48
N ASN A 52 -8.39 -8.18 -0.78
CA ASN A 52 -8.83 -8.36 -2.16
C ASN A 52 -8.91 -7.02 -2.88
N CYS A 53 -9.39 -5.97 -2.21
CA CYS A 53 -9.40 -4.64 -2.79
C CYS A 53 -7.99 -4.19 -3.15
N LEU A 54 -7.04 -4.47 -2.27
CA LEU A 54 -5.66 -4.10 -2.52
C LEU A 54 -5.10 -4.85 -3.73
N ASN A 55 -5.40 -6.14 -3.86
CA ASN A 55 -4.97 -6.91 -5.02
C ASN A 55 -5.60 -6.40 -6.31
N ASP A 56 -6.86 -6.05 -6.28
CA ASP A 56 -7.62 -5.72 -7.48
C ASP A 56 -7.42 -4.29 -7.94
N THR A 57 -7.41 -3.35 -7.00
CA THR A 57 -7.38 -1.93 -7.34
C THR A 57 -6.20 -1.17 -6.72
N LEU A 58 -5.34 -1.88 -6.01
CA LEU A 58 -4.16 -1.31 -5.33
C LEU A 58 -4.52 -0.29 -4.26
N GLU A 59 -5.73 -0.40 -3.74
CA GLU A 59 -6.21 0.55 -2.75
C GLU A 59 -7.29 -0.07 -1.88
N PHE A 60 -7.22 0.21 -0.57
CA PHE A 60 -8.35 0.03 0.30
C PHE A 60 -8.65 1.41 0.87
N LYS A 61 -9.74 1.99 0.43
CA LYS A 61 -10.07 3.38 0.63
C LYS A 61 -9.99 3.79 2.10
N GLY A 62 -9.22 4.85 2.35
CA GLY A 62 -9.07 5.38 3.70
C GLY A 62 -8.03 4.67 4.55
N VAL A 63 -7.42 3.61 4.06
CA VAL A 63 -6.46 2.82 4.84
C VAL A 63 -5.11 2.74 4.15
N VAL A 64 -5.08 2.26 2.92
CA VAL A 64 -3.80 2.08 2.22
C VAL A 64 -4.00 2.25 0.73
N LYS A 65 -3.01 2.83 0.07
CA LYS A 65 -3.06 3.07 -1.37
C LYS A 65 -1.68 2.86 -1.97
N ILE A 66 -1.63 2.12 -3.09
CA ILE A 66 -0.39 1.89 -3.82
C ILE A 66 -0.48 2.60 -5.16
N LYS A 67 0.58 3.29 -5.51
CA LYS A 67 0.64 4.04 -6.75
C LYS A 67 1.97 3.79 -7.46
N ALA A 68 1.90 3.57 -8.77
CA ALA A 68 3.12 3.48 -9.57
C ALA A 68 3.67 4.88 -9.80
N VAL A 69 4.96 5.03 -9.60
CA VAL A 69 5.65 6.30 -9.76
C VAL A 69 6.81 6.11 -10.71
N ASN A 70 6.87 6.93 -11.74
CA ASN A 70 8.01 6.92 -12.64
C ASN A 70 9.12 7.76 -12.05
N VAL A 71 10.29 7.16 -11.93
CA VAL A 71 11.47 7.85 -11.45
C VAL A 71 12.38 8.08 -12.65
N HIS A 72 12.66 9.34 -12.88
CA HIS A 72 13.58 9.71 -13.95
C HIS A 72 15.01 9.66 -13.43
N THR A 73 15.82 8.85 -14.10
CA THR A 73 17.23 8.78 -13.73
C THR A 73 18.12 9.35 -14.83
N HIS A 74 17.49 9.98 -15.76
CA HIS A 74 18.17 10.46 -16.92
C HIS A 74 19.03 11.66 -16.59
N LYS A 75 20.11 11.77 -17.28
CA LYS A 75 21.08 12.82 -16.99
C LYS A 75 20.54 14.22 -17.08
N GLY A 76 19.62 14.44 -17.98
CA GLY A 76 19.02 15.75 -18.15
C GLY A 76 18.41 16.28 -16.90
N GLU A 77 17.90 15.39 -16.08
CA GLU A 77 17.29 15.79 -14.83
C GLU A 77 18.27 16.20 -13.77
N LEU A 78 19.50 15.81 -13.94
CA LEU A 78 20.51 16.06 -12.93
C LEU A 78 21.19 17.41 -13.06
N LYS A 79 20.84 18.14 -14.04
CA LYS A 79 21.47 19.43 -14.28
C LYS A 79 20.96 20.50 -13.35
#